data_4ff8bca6710aba54a466e5997e717d6d
#
_entry.id   4ff8bca6710aba54a466e5997e717d6d
#
_cell.length_a   1.000
_cell.length_b   1.000
_cell.length_c   1.000
_cell.angle_alpha   90.00
_cell.angle_beta   90.00
_cell.angle_gamma   90.00
#
_symmetry.space_group_name_H-M   'P 1'
#
loop_
_entity.id
_entity.type
_entity.pdbx_description
1 polymer ?
#
loop_
_entity_poly.entity_id
_entity_poly.type
_entity_poly.pdbx_seq_one_letter_code
_entity_poly.pdbx_strand_id
1 'polypeptide(L)'
;MNNTLLEIKDLYVNAEEKKILKGLNLKINKGEVHVVMGPNGAGKSTLANAIFNNPVYTKENGQVLFEDEDITNSKTDEIARKGVFMSFQLPEEIPGVSVTNFLKYAKNKMTGKPVKVFAFKEEIKGYMEQLHINPSYMDRNLNVGFSGGEKKKNEILQMLVLNPKLAILDETD
;
A
#
# COMPACT_ATOMS: atom_id res chain seq x y z
N MET A 1 13.97 -0.69 -22.93
CA MET A 1 13.86 -0.88 -21.46
C MET A 1 12.48 -1.48 -21.20
N ASN A 2 12.38 -2.51 -20.36
CA ASN A 2 11.08 -3.09 -20.02
C ASN A 2 10.26 -2.03 -19.25
N ASN A 3 9.04 -1.73 -19.70
CA ASN A 3 8.17 -0.72 -19.08
C ASN A 3 7.23 -1.35 -18.05
N THR A 4 7.30 -2.68 -17.88
CA THR A 4 6.40 -3.42 -16.98
C THR A 4 6.73 -3.10 -15.52
N LEU A 5 5.72 -2.68 -14.76
CA LEU A 5 5.83 -2.42 -13.33
C LEU A 5 5.38 -3.64 -12.51
N LEU A 6 4.22 -4.20 -12.83
CA LEU A 6 3.67 -5.39 -12.18
C LEU A 6 3.21 -6.37 -13.27
N GLU A 7 3.55 -7.63 -13.12
CA GLU A 7 3.05 -8.71 -13.97
C GLU A 7 2.58 -9.89 -13.10
N ILE A 8 1.36 -10.32 -13.29
CA ILE A 8 0.77 -11.47 -12.63
C ILE A 8 0.48 -12.52 -13.70
N LYS A 9 0.98 -13.74 -13.48
CA LYS A 9 0.84 -14.86 -14.43
C LYS A 9 0.13 -16.02 -13.74
N ASP A 10 -1.00 -16.40 -14.31
CA ASP A 10 -1.76 -17.62 -13.96
C ASP A 10 -1.96 -17.79 -12.44
N LEU A 11 -2.37 -16.70 -11.77
CA LEU A 11 -2.47 -16.65 -10.31
C LEU A 11 -3.75 -17.32 -9.79
N TYR A 12 -3.57 -18.36 -8.97
CA TYR A 12 -4.63 -19.03 -8.23
C TYR A 12 -4.49 -18.72 -6.75
N VAL A 13 -5.58 -18.26 -6.14
CA VAL A 13 -5.60 -17.87 -4.71
C VAL A 13 -6.84 -18.41 -4.02
N ASN A 14 -6.61 -19.00 -2.86
CA ASN A 14 -7.67 -19.46 -1.96
C ASN A 14 -7.77 -18.54 -0.73
N ALA A 15 -8.99 -18.37 -0.24
CA ALA A 15 -9.26 -17.92 1.11
C ALA A 15 -9.86 -19.13 1.85
N GLU A 16 -9.16 -19.62 2.86
CA GLU A 16 -9.46 -20.90 3.50
C GLU A 16 -9.54 -22.04 2.46
N GLU A 17 -10.67 -22.75 2.37
CA GLU A 17 -10.90 -23.82 1.39
C GLU A 17 -11.52 -23.33 0.07
N LYS A 18 -11.88 -22.05 -0.03
CA LYS A 18 -12.57 -21.49 -1.19
C LYS A 18 -11.59 -20.87 -2.18
N LYS A 19 -11.61 -21.38 -3.42
CA LYS A 19 -10.85 -20.79 -4.54
C LYS A 19 -11.50 -19.49 -5.00
N ILE A 20 -10.78 -18.38 -4.86
CA ILE A 20 -11.23 -17.02 -5.20
C ILE A 20 -10.66 -16.59 -6.54
N LEU A 21 -9.34 -16.60 -6.71
CA LEU A 21 -8.74 -16.30 -8.00
C LEU A 21 -8.42 -17.60 -8.74
N LYS A 22 -8.71 -17.62 -10.04
CA LYS A 22 -8.70 -18.83 -10.87
C LYS A 22 -7.93 -18.58 -12.17
N GLY A 23 -6.60 -18.49 -12.09
CA GLY A 23 -5.76 -18.24 -13.25
C GLY A 23 -5.76 -16.77 -13.70
N LEU A 24 -5.68 -15.83 -12.74
CA LEU A 24 -5.65 -14.40 -13.05
C LEU A 24 -4.35 -14.03 -13.75
N ASN A 25 -4.49 -13.30 -14.86
CA ASN A 25 -3.39 -12.66 -15.57
C ASN A 25 -3.61 -11.16 -15.58
N LEU A 26 -2.58 -10.39 -15.22
CA LEU A 26 -2.63 -8.93 -15.21
C LEU A 26 -1.23 -8.38 -15.52
N LYS A 27 -1.17 -7.35 -16.35
CA LYS A 27 0.06 -6.63 -16.63
C LYS A 27 -0.18 -5.14 -16.51
N ILE A 28 0.66 -4.46 -15.73
CA ILE A 28 0.61 -3.01 -15.48
C ILE A 28 1.97 -2.44 -15.85
N ASN A 29 2.00 -1.41 -16.69
CA ASN A 29 3.20 -0.67 -17.02
C ASN A 29 3.37 0.57 -16.13
N LYS A 30 4.58 1.12 -16.10
CA LYS A 30 4.85 2.37 -15.38
C LYS A 30 4.00 3.51 -15.94
N GLY A 31 3.38 4.29 -15.05
CA GLY A 31 2.53 5.41 -15.41
C GLY A 31 1.10 5.06 -15.83
N GLU A 32 0.71 3.80 -15.79
CA GLU A 32 -0.65 3.37 -16.06
C GLU A 32 -1.53 3.42 -14.80
N VAL A 33 -2.82 3.67 -15.02
CA VAL A 33 -3.88 3.55 -14.02
C VAL A 33 -4.81 2.42 -14.47
N HIS A 34 -4.93 1.39 -13.63
CA HIS A 34 -5.82 0.25 -13.85
C HIS A 34 -6.96 0.27 -12.85
N VAL A 35 -8.18 0.14 -13.32
CA VAL A 35 -9.37 0.04 -12.48
C VAL A 35 -9.90 -1.39 -12.51
N VAL A 36 -9.92 -2.04 -11.34
CA VAL A 36 -10.46 -3.40 -11.18
C VAL A 36 -11.90 -3.30 -10.71
N MET A 37 -12.84 -3.69 -11.57
CA MET A 37 -14.27 -3.65 -11.29
C MET A 37 -14.88 -5.04 -11.23
N GLY A 38 -15.95 -5.19 -10.46
CA GLY A 38 -16.70 -6.44 -10.33
C GLY A 38 -17.63 -6.41 -9.12
N PRO A 39 -18.58 -7.35 -9.04
CA PRO A 39 -19.49 -7.46 -7.91
C PRO A 39 -18.76 -7.78 -6.60
N ASN A 40 -19.46 -7.61 -5.47
CA ASN A 40 -18.93 -8.02 -4.17
C ASN A 40 -18.64 -9.53 -4.17
N GLY A 41 -17.51 -9.92 -3.60
CA GLY A 41 -17.04 -11.31 -3.62
C GLY A 41 -16.34 -11.75 -4.91
N ALA A 42 -16.17 -10.88 -5.91
CA ALA A 42 -15.44 -11.23 -7.15
C ALA A 42 -13.93 -11.40 -6.97
N GLY A 43 -13.38 -11.07 -5.81
CA GLY A 43 -11.94 -11.24 -5.53
C GLY A 43 -11.09 -9.98 -5.69
N LYS A 44 -11.68 -8.79 -5.79
CA LYS A 44 -10.93 -7.52 -5.92
C LYS A 44 -9.94 -7.32 -4.76
N SER A 45 -10.43 -7.31 -3.52
CA SER A 45 -9.58 -7.17 -2.33
C SER A 45 -8.68 -8.39 -2.12
N THR A 46 -9.10 -9.59 -2.58
CA THR A 46 -8.25 -10.78 -2.58
C THR A 46 -7.02 -10.59 -3.45
N LEU A 47 -7.16 -9.97 -4.63
CA LEU A 47 -6.03 -9.67 -5.51
C LEU A 47 -5.02 -8.75 -4.82
N ALA A 48 -5.49 -7.64 -4.24
CA ALA A 48 -4.64 -6.71 -3.51
C ALA A 48 -3.88 -7.40 -2.37
N ASN A 49 -4.60 -8.15 -1.54
CA ASN A 49 -4.02 -8.90 -0.42
C ASN A 49 -3.06 -10.02 -0.88
N ALA A 50 -3.35 -10.69 -1.99
CA ALA A 50 -2.47 -11.71 -2.55
C ALA A 50 -1.14 -11.12 -3.06
N ILE A 51 -1.14 -9.91 -3.64
CA ILE A 51 0.10 -9.22 -4.02
C ILE A 51 0.98 -8.98 -2.79
N PHE A 52 0.38 -8.60 -1.66
CA PHE A 52 1.09 -8.36 -0.39
C PHE A 52 1.40 -9.61 0.44
N ASN A 53 1.05 -10.80 -0.04
CA ASN A 53 1.25 -12.05 0.70
C ASN A 53 0.60 -12.03 2.10
N ASN A 54 -0.62 -11.49 2.18
CA ASN A 54 -1.41 -11.55 3.41
C ASN A 54 -1.65 -13.02 3.78
N PRO A 55 -1.29 -13.47 5.01
CA PRO A 55 -1.32 -14.88 5.40
C PRO A 55 -2.72 -15.52 5.43
N VAL A 56 -3.78 -14.72 5.38
CA VAL A 56 -5.17 -15.21 5.26
C VAL A 56 -5.42 -15.88 3.90
N TYR A 57 -4.58 -15.56 2.89
CA TYR A 57 -4.73 -16.06 1.52
C TYR A 57 -3.60 -16.99 1.15
N THR A 58 -3.94 -18.12 0.54
CA THR A 58 -2.96 -19.11 0.06
C THR A 58 -2.88 -19.07 -1.45
N LYS A 59 -1.69 -18.86 -1.98
CA LYS A 59 -1.41 -18.99 -3.42
C LYS A 59 -1.17 -20.46 -3.75
N GLU A 60 -1.98 -21.04 -4.64
CA GLU A 60 -1.79 -22.42 -5.11
C GLU A 60 -0.84 -22.49 -6.30
N ASN A 61 -0.94 -21.52 -7.20
CA ASN A 61 -0.16 -21.48 -8.44
C ASN A 61 -0.01 -20.03 -8.93
N GLY A 62 0.92 -19.83 -9.88
CA GLY A 62 1.15 -18.58 -10.54
C GLY A 62 2.33 -17.79 -9.99
N GLN A 63 2.60 -16.66 -10.63
CA GLN A 63 3.71 -15.78 -10.29
C GLN A 63 3.24 -14.33 -10.18
N VAL A 64 3.88 -13.58 -9.30
CA VAL A 64 3.77 -12.13 -9.17
C VAL A 64 5.16 -11.53 -9.33
N LEU A 65 5.35 -10.78 -10.41
CA LEU A 65 6.62 -10.11 -10.74
C LEU A 65 6.46 -8.60 -10.56
N PHE A 66 7.36 -7.97 -9.85
CA PHE A 66 7.43 -6.53 -9.68
C PHE A 66 8.78 -6.01 -10.18
N GLU A 67 8.78 -5.16 -11.23
CA GLU A 67 9.97 -4.71 -11.95
C GLU A 67 10.87 -5.91 -12.37
N ASP A 68 10.25 -6.95 -12.94
CA ASP A 68 10.87 -8.21 -13.35
C ASP A 68 11.41 -9.11 -12.21
N GLU A 69 11.30 -8.70 -10.96
CA GLU A 69 11.69 -9.47 -9.79
C GLU A 69 10.50 -10.29 -9.27
N ASP A 70 10.72 -11.58 -9.02
CA ASP A 70 9.69 -12.46 -8.46
C ASP A 70 9.46 -12.14 -6.97
N ILE A 71 8.25 -11.65 -6.66
CA ILE A 71 7.80 -11.34 -5.31
C ILE A 71 6.72 -12.31 -4.81
N THR A 72 6.49 -13.40 -5.52
CA THR A 72 5.40 -14.35 -5.25
C THR A 72 5.38 -14.82 -3.81
N ASN A 73 6.55 -15.05 -3.21
CA ASN A 73 6.70 -15.54 -1.84
C ASN A 73 7.47 -14.55 -0.94
N SER A 74 7.66 -13.30 -1.38
CA SER A 74 8.32 -12.27 -0.56
C SER A 74 7.48 -11.90 0.65
N LYS A 75 8.12 -11.50 1.76
CA LYS A 75 7.39 -11.00 2.93
C LYS A 75 6.73 -9.66 2.62
N THR A 76 5.62 -9.37 3.29
CA THR A 76 4.87 -8.11 3.13
C THR A 76 5.76 -6.87 3.29
N ASP A 77 6.67 -6.87 4.26
CA ASP A 77 7.60 -5.76 4.50
C ASP A 77 8.66 -5.63 3.40
N GLU A 78 9.07 -6.72 2.76
CA GLU A 78 9.98 -6.70 1.60
C GLU A 78 9.30 -6.09 0.38
N ILE A 79 8.04 -6.47 0.13
CA ILE A 79 7.21 -5.91 -0.95
C ILE A 79 7.02 -4.40 -0.74
N ALA A 80 6.68 -3.98 0.48
CA ALA A 80 6.55 -2.56 0.81
C ALA A 80 7.86 -1.79 0.60
N ARG A 81 9.02 -2.35 0.99
CA ARG A 81 10.33 -1.72 0.74
C ARG A 81 10.70 -1.58 -0.73
N LYS A 82 10.17 -2.43 -1.61
CA LYS A 82 10.34 -2.28 -3.06
C LYS A 82 9.56 -1.10 -3.66
N GLY A 83 8.66 -0.51 -2.88
CA GLY A 83 7.85 0.64 -3.28
C GLY A 83 6.42 0.29 -3.68
N VAL A 84 5.89 -0.80 -3.18
CA VAL A 84 4.46 -1.12 -3.31
C VAL A 84 3.72 -0.59 -2.08
N PHE A 85 2.65 0.15 -2.28
CA PHE A 85 1.77 0.70 -1.24
C PHE A 85 0.37 0.13 -1.40
N MET A 86 -0.30 -0.10 -0.28
CA MET A 86 -1.71 -0.50 -0.26
C MET A 86 -2.46 0.37 0.74
N SER A 87 -3.58 0.96 0.31
CA SER A 87 -4.54 1.55 1.24
C SER A 87 -5.41 0.46 1.85
N PHE A 88 -5.82 0.66 3.10
CA PHE A 88 -6.72 -0.27 3.79
C PHE A 88 -8.14 0.29 3.79
N GLN A 89 -9.11 -0.60 3.62
CA GLN A 89 -10.53 -0.24 3.71
C GLN A 89 -10.85 0.41 5.07
N LEU A 90 -10.24 -0.11 6.15
CA LEU A 90 -10.34 0.44 7.51
C LEU A 90 -8.93 0.63 8.06
N PRO A 91 -8.35 1.86 7.99
CA PRO A 91 -7.03 2.13 8.53
C PRO A 91 -6.98 1.91 10.05
N GLU A 92 -6.03 1.07 10.47
CA GLU A 92 -5.82 0.71 11.88
C GLU A 92 -5.37 1.90 12.71
N GLU A 93 -5.80 1.92 13.98
CA GLU A 93 -5.35 2.87 14.99
C GLU A 93 -4.11 2.33 15.69
N ILE A 94 -3.05 3.14 15.78
CA ILE A 94 -1.80 2.74 16.43
C ILE A 94 -1.52 3.68 17.61
N PRO A 95 -1.99 3.34 18.83
CA PRO A 95 -1.71 4.12 20.01
C PRO A 95 -0.21 4.15 20.33
N GLY A 96 0.28 5.30 20.79
CA GLY A 96 1.70 5.48 21.18
C GLY A 96 2.65 5.77 20.02
N VAL A 97 2.19 5.73 18.75
CA VAL A 97 3.01 6.06 17.59
C VAL A 97 2.44 7.28 16.89
N SER A 98 3.16 8.40 16.92
CA SER A 98 2.69 9.61 16.21
C SER A 98 2.79 9.46 14.68
N VAL A 99 1.94 10.21 13.95
CA VAL A 99 1.96 10.28 12.47
C VAL A 99 3.38 10.53 11.97
N THR A 100 4.08 11.53 12.53
CA THR A 100 5.47 11.84 12.14
C THR A 100 6.41 10.67 12.37
N ASN A 101 6.33 9.99 13.51
CA ASN A 101 7.22 8.87 13.82
C ASN A 101 6.95 7.68 12.90
N PHE A 102 5.69 7.37 12.66
CA PHE A 102 5.32 6.31 11.71
C PHE A 102 5.90 6.58 10.32
N LEU A 103 5.64 7.76 9.76
CA LEU A 103 6.15 8.16 8.43
C LEU A 103 7.67 8.15 8.37
N LYS A 104 8.34 8.63 9.43
CA LYS A 104 9.80 8.60 9.53
C LYS A 104 10.35 7.18 9.48
N TYR A 105 9.78 6.26 10.25
CA TYR A 105 10.22 4.86 10.25
C TYR A 105 9.98 4.19 8.91
N ALA A 106 8.81 4.38 8.32
CA ALA A 106 8.48 3.83 7.01
C ALA A 106 9.43 4.37 5.92
N LYS A 107 9.63 5.69 5.86
CA LYS A 107 10.54 6.32 4.88
C LYS A 107 11.99 5.81 5.03
N ASN A 108 12.49 5.73 6.26
CA ASN A 108 13.83 5.21 6.54
C ASN A 108 13.99 3.76 6.06
N LYS A 109 12.98 2.92 6.29
CA LYS A 109 13.01 1.51 5.86
C LYS A 109 12.94 1.35 4.34
N MET A 110 12.15 2.19 3.66
CA MET A 110 12.05 2.16 2.20
C MET A 110 13.32 2.69 1.52
N THR A 111 13.91 3.77 2.05
CA THR A 111 15.09 4.40 1.43
C THR A 111 16.42 3.79 1.87
N GLY A 112 16.43 3.02 2.95
CA GLY A 112 17.65 2.50 3.59
C GLY A 112 18.51 3.57 4.25
N LYS A 113 18.02 4.82 4.35
CA LYS A 113 18.75 5.97 4.89
C LYS A 113 17.91 6.72 5.92
N PRO A 114 18.52 7.23 7.01
CA PRO A 114 17.80 8.05 7.96
C PRO A 114 17.46 9.41 7.36
N VAL A 115 16.20 9.84 7.50
CA VAL A 115 15.77 11.17 7.10
C VAL A 115 16.29 12.23 8.09
N LYS A 116 16.59 13.42 7.59
CA LYS A 116 16.92 14.59 8.41
C LYS A 116 15.63 15.12 9.05
N VAL A 117 15.48 15.00 10.36
CA VAL A 117 14.22 15.19 11.10
C VAL A 117 13.55 16.54 10.79
N PHE A 118 14.31 17.63 10.80
CA PHE A 118 13.76 18.97 10.56
C PHE A 118 13.20 19.09 9.12
N ALA A 119 14.02 18.76 8.12
CA ALA A 119 13.60 18.83 6.72
C ALA A 119 12.40 17.91 6.43
N PHE A 120 12.36 16.74 7.07
CA PHE A 120 11.28 15.80 6.93
C PHE A 120 9.96 16.29 7.55
N LYS A 121 10.03 16.99 8.69
CA LYS A 121 8.85 17.63 9.28
C LYS A 121 8.28 18.72 8.36
N GLU A 122 9.13 19.53 7.74
CA GLU A 122 8.68 20.54 6.77
C GLU A 122 8.09 19.89 5.51
N GLU A 123 8.65 18.80 5.02
CA GLU A 123 8.09 18.03 3.90
C GLU A 123 6.66 17.54 4.24
N ILE A 124 6.48 16.90 5.40
CA ILE A 124 5.16 16.42 5.85
C ILE A 124 4.17 17.60 5.97
N LYS A 125 4.60 18.71 6.57
CA LYS A 125 3.78 19.90 6.73
C LYS A 125 3.29 20.45 5.39
N GLY A 126 4.17 20.51 4.38
CA GLY A 126 3.81 20.94 3.03
C GLY A 126 2.73 20.05 2.40
N TYR A 127 2.82 18.72 2.55
CA TYR A 127 1.77 17.82 2.09
C TYR A 127 0.48 17.94 2.90
N MET A 128 0.56 18.15 4.22
CA MET A 128 -0.62 18.39 5.05
C MET A 128 -1.38 19.65 4.64
N GLU A 129 -0.67 20.71 4.31
CA GLU A 129 -1.27 21.96 3.80
C GLU A 129 -2.02 21.71 2.48
N GLN A 130 -1.43 20.97 1.54
CA GLN A 130 -2.08 20.59 0.27
C GLN A 130 -3.35 19.76 0.47
N LEU A 131 -3.36 18.87 1.47
CA LEU A 131 -4.49 17.99 1.81
C LEU A 131 -5.51 18.65 2.75
N HIS A 132 -5.28 19.90 3.16
CA HIS A 132 -6.09 20.58 4.19
C HIS A 132 -6.20 19.74 5.48
N ILE A 133 -5.06 19.19 5.93
CA ILE A 133 -4.91 18.53 7.23
C ILE A 133 -4.28 19.52 8.20
N ASN A 134 -4.84 19.63 9.41
CA ASN A 134 -4.26 20.47 10.45
C ASN A 134 -2.86 19.95 10.83
N PRO A 135 -1.79 20.78 10.77
CA PRO A 135 -0.44 20.36 11.10
C PRO A 135 -0.27 19.78 12.52
N SER A 136 -1.17 20.10 13.46
CA SER A 136 -1.15 19.50 14.80
C SER A 136 -1.31 17.97 14.80
N TYR A 137 -1.82 17.40 13.71
CA TYR A 137 -1.94 15.95 13.58
C TYR A 137 -0.60 15.23 13.45
N MET A 138 0.49 15.94 13.13
CA MET A 138 1.84 15.37 13.09
C MET A 138 2.23 14.68 14.40
N ASP A 139 1.82 15.24 15.52
CA ASP A 139 2.18 14.75 16.86
C ASP A 139 1.09 13.87 17.49
N ARG A 140 -0.09 13.73 16.82
CA ARG A 140 -1.15 12.80 17.25
C ARG A 140 -0.80 11.36 16.93
N ASN A 141 -1.31 10.44 17.73
CA ASN A 141 -1.20 9.01 17.46
C ASN A 141 -1.89 8.65 16.15
N LEU A 142 -1.26 7.78 15.37
CA LEU A 142 -1.71 7.40 14.03
C LEU A 142 -3.14 6.89 14.07
N ASN A 143 -4.03 7.58 13.37
CA ASN A 143 -5.45 7.29 13.20
C ASN A 143 -6.31 7.29 14.48
N VAL A 144 -5.72 7.46 15.68
CA VAL A 144 -6.45 7.41 16.95
C VAL A 144 -7.38 8.63 17.07
N GLY A 145 -8.68 8.33 17.13
CA GLY A 145 -9.72 9.36 17.21
C GLY A 145 -9.83 10.25 15.97
N PHE A 146 -9.36 9.77 14.82
CA PHE A 146 -9.59 10.42 13.54
C PHE A 146 -10.97 10.02 13.01
N SER A 147 -11.69 10.96 12.41
CA SER A 147 -12.88 10.69 11.62
C SER A 147 -12.53 9.86 10.38
N GLY A 148 -13.52 9.25 9.73
CA GLY A 148 -13.30 8.49 8.49
C GLY A 148 -12.60 9.31 7.41
N GLY A 149 -13.02 10.56 7.21
CA GLY A 149 -12.38 11.45 6.24
C GLY A 149 -10.95 11.83 6.61
N GLU A 150 -10.64 12.01 7.91
CA GLU A 150 -9.28 12.28 8.38
C GLU A 150 -8.38 11.07 8.22
N LYS A 151 -8.88 9.84 8.45
CA LYS A 151 -8.16 8.60 8.21
C LYS A 151 -7.80 8.47 6.72
N LYS A 152 -8.75 8.72 5.81
CA LYS A 152 -8.50 8.72 4.36
C LYS A 152 -7.46 9.78 3.94
N LYS A 153 -7.57 11.01 4.43
CA LYS A 153 -6.56 12.04 4.19
C LYS A 153 -5.17 11.64 4.70
N ASN A 154 -5.11 10.97 5.86
CA ASN A 154 -3.85 10.49 6.41
C ASN A 154 -3.24 9.36 5.57
N GLU A 155 -4.04 8.48 4.94
CA GLU A 155 -3.53 7.50 3.98
C GLU A 155 -2.96 8.17 2.72
N ILE A 156 -3.64 9.19 2.19
CA ILE A 156 -3.11 9.96 1.06
C ILE A 156 -1.80 10.65 1.46
N LEU A 157 -1.72 11.21 2.67
CA LEU A 157 -0.48 11.77 3.21
C LEU A 157 0.64 10.73 3.24
N GLN A 158 0.36 9.52 3.72
CA GLN A 158 1.34 8.42 3.72
C GLN A 158 1.82 8.12 2.29
N MET A 159 0.90 8.02 1.33
CA MET A 159 1.23 7.77 -0.07
C MET A 159 2.12 8.88 -0.66
N LEU A 160 1.82 10.16 -0.40
CA LEU A 160 2.62 11.27 -0.88
C LEU A 160 4.03 11.27 -0.28
N VAL A 161 4.14 11.09 1.05
CA VAL A 161 5.42 11.07 1.76
C VAL A 161 6.27 9.88 1.35
N LEU A 162 5.69 8.69 1.21
CA LEU A 162 6.42 7.46 0.88
C LEU A 162 6.76 7.40 -0.61
N ASN A 163 5.97 8.05 -1.47
CA ASN A 163 6.14 8.10 -2.93
C ASN A 163 6.37 6.71 -3.54
N PRO A 164 5.38 5.81 -3.45
CA PRO A 164 5.52 4.45 -3.93
C PRO A 164 5.59 4.39 -5.46
N LYS A 165 6.18 3.31 -6.00
CA LYS A 165 6.18 3.02 -7.44
C LYS A 165 4.83 2.46 -7.91
N LEU A 166 4.16 1.70 -7.04
CA LEU A 166 2.82 1.15 -7.25
C LEU A 166 1.95 1.45 -6.03
N ALA A 167 0.79 2.07 -6.24
CA ALA A 167 -0.23 2.23 -5.22
C ALA A 167 -1.45 1.38 -5.57
N ILE A 168 -1.87 0.53 -4.64
CA ILE A 168 -3.10 -0.25 -4.72
C ILE A 168 -4.10 0.39 -3.76
N LEU A 169 -5.21 0.89 -4.31
CA LEU A 169 -6.24 1.58 -3.56
C LEU A 169 -7.50 0.72 -3.54
N ASP A 170 -7.91 0.27 -2.36
CA ASP A 170 -9.10 -0.56 -2.17
C ASP A 170 -10.20 0.29 -1.51
N GLU A 171 -11.32 0.52 -2.26
CA GLU A 171 -12.49 1.31 -1.84
C GLU A 171 -12.15 2.70 -1.26
N THR A 172 -11.40 3.49 -2.03
CA THR A 172 -11.05 4.89 -1.67
C THR A 172 -12.09 5.88 -2.20
N ASP A 173 -13.36 5.70 -1.84
CA ASP A 173 -14.44 6.63 -2.22
C ASP A 173 -14.32 7.98 -1.52
#